data_f47f8b6fdf6efca3c734ddb5707e68dc
#
_entry.id   f47f8b6fdf6efca3c734ddb5707e68dc
#
_cell.length_a   1.000
_cell.length_b   1.000
_cell.length_c   1.000
_cell.angle_alpha   90.00
_cell.angle_beta   90.00
_cell.angle_gamma   90.00
#
_symmetry.space_group_name_H-M   'P 1'
#
loop_
_entity.id
_entity.type
_entity.pdbx_description
1 polymer ?
#
loop_
_entity_poly.entity_id
_entity_poly.type
_entity_poly.pdbx_seq_one_letter_code
_entity_poly.pdbx_strand_id
1 'polypeptide(L)'
;LQHLPIPQPSYVTRIPIRQQQQIYFLEVAQILYLQADGNLVMAFDQAGKRHFLPYASLQAAEAALDPARFFRINRSELVQGVHIQRLERYCKNTLTL
;
A
#
# COMPACT_ATOMS: atom_id res chain seq x y z
N LEU A 1 -4.13 38.01 -5.93
CA LEU A 1 -3.47 37.50 -5.46
C LEU A 1 -3.29 36.28 -5.83
N GLN A 2 -2.43 36.06 -5.92
CA GLN A 2 -2.14 34.99 -6.26
C GLN A 2 -2.36 34.12 -5.28
N HIS A 3 -3.00 33.24 -5.39
CA HIS A 3 -3.27 32.29 -4.50
C HIS A 3 -2.34 31.22 -4.68
N LEU A 4 -1.47 31.11 -3.79
CA LEU A 4 -0.55 30.01 -3.86
C LEU A 4 -1.23 28.79 -3.31
N PRO A 5 -1.07 27.69 -3.94
CA PRO A 5 -1.65 26.47 -3.41
C PRO A 5 -1.00 26.15 -2.09
N ILE A 6 -1.78 25.70 -1.18
CA ILE A 6 -1.28 25.24 0.08
C ILE A 6 -0.44 24.00 -0.20
N PRO A 7 0.80 23.97 0.23
CA PRO A 7 1.61 22.78 -0.01
C PRO A 7 0.98 21.60 0.66
N GLN A 8 0.59 20.64 -0.11
CA GLN A 8 0.06 19.42 0.43
C GLN A 8 1.10 18.35 0.33
N PRO A 9 1.12 17.43 1.28
CA PRO A 9 2.06 16.34 1.19
C PRO A 9 1.86 15.62 -0.12
N SER A 10 2.95 15.32 -0.75
CA SER A 10 2.92 14.63 -2.00
C SER A 10 3.02 13.16 -1.74
N TYR A 11 1.99 12.43 -2.05
CA TYR A 11 2.00 10.98 -1.84
C TYR A 11 2.17 10.29 -3.17
N VAL A 12 2.82 9.12 -3.15
CA VAL A 12 3.06 8.41 -4.40
C VAL A 12 1.76 7.83 -4.93
N THR A 13 1.62 7.87 -6.25
CA THR A 13 0.49 7.24 -6.92
C THR A 13 0.94 6.01 -7.70
N ARG A 14 2.24 5.86 -7.89
CA ARG A 14 2.82 4.70 -8.52
C ARG A 14 4.09 4.37 -7.80
N ILE A 15 4.39 3.11 -7.69
CA ILE A 15 5.59 2.66 -7.01
C ILE A 15 6.45 1.93 -8.03
N PRO A 16 7.71 2.35 -8.20
CA PRO A 16 8.59 1.63 -9.12
C PRO A 16 9.02 0.32 -8.47
N ILE A 17 8.77 -0.77 -9.18
CA ILE A 17 9.13 -2.08 -8.69
C ILE A 17 10.27 -2.60 -9.56
N ARG A 18 11.37 -2.94 -8.91
CA ARG A 18 12.50 -3.48 -9.62
C ARG A 18 12.40 -4.99 -9.61
N GLN A 19 12.40 -5.59 -10.77
CA GLN A 19 12.34 -7.03 -10.87
C GLN A 19 13.41 -7.45 -11.86
N GLN A 20 14.40 -8.13 -11.39
CA GLN A 20 15.55 -8.52 -12.19
C GLN A 20 16.19 -7.28 -12.79
N GLN A 21 16.24 -7.13 -14.07
CA GLN A 21 16.84 -5.98 -14.70
C GLN A 21 15.81 -5.02 -15.25
N GLN A 22 14.57 -5.18 -14.84
CA GLN A 22 13.51 -4.36 -15.35
C GLN A 22 12.84 -3.61 -14.22
N ILE A 23 12.25 -2.49 -14.57
CA ILE A 23 11.47 -1.72 -13.62
C ILE A 23 10.08 -1.55 -14.19
N TYR A 24 9.07 -1.86 -13.42
CA TYR A 24 7.71 -1.57 -13.80
C TYR A 24 7.06 -0.76 -12.67
N PHE A 25 5.95 -0.12 -12.99
CA PHE A 25 5.28 0.73 -12.03
C PHE A 25 3.98 0.07 -11.56
N LEU A 26 3.81 0.02 -10.26
CA LEU A 26 2.60 -0.51 -9.67
C LEU A 26 1.70 0.66 -9.30
N GLU A 27 0.48 0.66 -9.79
CA GLU A 27 -0.48 1.70 -9.46
C GLU A 27 -0.95 1.50 -8.03
N VAL A 28 -0.81 2.53 -7.22
CA VAL A 28 -1.20 2.43 -5.83
C VAL A 28 -2.69 2.15 -5.68
N ALA A 29 -3.49 2.65 -6.61
CA ALA A 29 -4.93 2.42 -6.56
C ALA A 29 -5.32 0.95 -6.68
N GLN A 30 -4.42 0.13 -7.21
CA GLN A 30 -4.71 -1.28 -7.38
C GLN A 30 -4.26 -2.13 -6.22
N ILE A 31 -3.62 -1.55 -5.24
CA ILE A 31 -3.12 -2.29 -4.09
C ILE A 31 -4.26 -2.56 -3.12
N LEU A 32 -4.45 -3.82 -2.77
CA LEU A 32 -5.42 -4.16 -1.75
C LEU A 32 -4.82 -3.93 -0.37
N TYR A 33 -3.64 -4.44 -0.14
CA TYR A 33 -3.00 -4.27 1.16
C TYR A 33 -1.50 -4.46 1.02
N LEU A 34 -0.78 -4.00 2.02
CA LEU A 34 0.65 -4.20 2.15
C LEU A 34 0.93 -5.07 3.35
N GLN A 35 1.97 -5.86 3.27
CA GLN A 35 2.36 -6.72 4.35
C GLN A 35 3.86 -6.66 4.52
N ALA A 36 4.32 -6.55 5.74
CA ALA A 36 5.74 -6.55 6.04
C ALA A 36 6.16 -7.89 6.58
N ASP A 37 7.32 -8.36 6.14
CA ASP A 37 7.87 -9.62 6.59
C ASP A 37 9.36 -9.38 6.74
N GLY A 38 9.80 -9.20 7.98
CA GLY A 38 11.20 -8.87 8.23
C GLY A 38 11.55 -7.55 7.60
N ASN A 39 12.52 -7.56 6.71
CA ASN A 39 12.95 -6.36 6.02
C ASN A 39 12.25 -6.15 4.69
N LEU A 40 11.27 -6.99 4.39
CA LEU A 40 10.60 -6.90 3.11
C LEU A 40 9.20 -6.33 3.29
N VAL A 41 8.82 -5.48 2.36
CA VAL A 41 7.47 -4.95 2.33
C VAL A 41 6.85 -5.37 1.00
N MET A 42 5.71 -6.02 1.08
CA MET A 42 5.05 -6.55 -0.09
C MET A 42 3.70 -5.92 -0.26
N ALA A 43 3.28 -5.75 -1.50
CA ALA A 43 1.95 -5.27 -1.82
C ALA A 43 1.22 -6.34 -2.60
N PHE A 44 -0.06 -6.51 -2.30
CA PHE A 44 -0.89 -7.46 -3.00
C PHE A 44 -1.96 -6.69 -3.74
N ASP A 45 -2.05 -6.92 -5.05
CA ASP A 45 -2.99 -6.16 -5.88
C ASP A 45 -4.31 -6.90 -6.00
N GLN A 46 -5.22 -6.30 -6.75
CA GLN A 46 -6.56 -6.85 -6.89
C GLN A 46 -6.58 -8.19 -7.61
N ALA A 47 -5.54 -8.46 -8.38
CA ALA A 47 -5.42 -9.73 -9.07
C ALA A 47 -4.79 -10.80 -8.19
N GLY A 48 -4.40 -10.44 -6.99
CA GLY A 48 -3.77 -11.38 -6.08
C GLY A 48 -2.28 -11.51 -6.29
N LYS A 49 -1.70 -10.65 -7.12
CA LYS A 49 -0.29 -10.72 -7.41
C LYS A 49 0.51 -10.00 -6.33
N ARG A 50 1.63 -10.58 -5.94
CA ARG A 50 2.50 -10.01 -4.94
C ARG A 50 3.59 -9.18 -5.59
N HIS A 51 3.84 -8.01 -5.03
CA HIS A 51 4.89 -7.13 -5.52
C HIS A 51 5.79 -6.76 -4.36
N PHE A 52 7.10 -6.78 -4.59
CA PHE A 52 8.04 -6.38 -3.56
C PHE A 52 8.33 -4.89 -3.70
N LEU A 53 8.06 -4.15 -2.65
CA LEU A 53 8.20 -2.70 -2.67
C LEU A 53 9.60 -2.28 -2.26
N PRO A 54 10.06 -1.12 -2.74
CA PRO A 54 11.40 -0.63 -2.42
C PRO A 54 11.46 0.10 -1.08
N TYR A 55 10.70 -0.33 -0.11
CA TYR A 55 10.69 0.29 1.20
C TYR A 55 11.33 -0.65 2.21
N ALA A 56 12.10 -0.08 3.11
CA ALA A 56 12.80 -0.88 4.10
C ALA A 56 11.90 -1.35 5.22
N SER A 57 10.78 -0.70 5.42
CA SER A 57 9.87 -1.05 6.49
C SER A 57 8.46 -0.63 6.13
N LEU A 58 7.50 -1.18 6.85
CA LEU A 58 6.11 -0.80 6.64
C LEU A 58 5.89 0.66 7.03
N GLN A 59 6.63 1.13 8.01
CA GLN A 59 6.54 2.52 8.43
C GLN A 59 7.00 3.44 7.31
N ALA A 60 8.06 3.08 6.60
CA ALA A 60 8.54 3.86 5.47
C ALA A 60 7.52 3.88 4.35
N ALA A 61 6.88 2.74 4.09
CA ALA A 61 5.83 2.66 3.08
C ALA A 61 4.63 3.51 3.49
N GLU A 62 4.27 3.44 4.76
CA GLU A 62 3.14 4.20 5.27
C GLU A 62 3.37 5.70 5.12
N ALA A 63 4.61 6.15 5.32
CA ALA A 63 4.93 7.55 5.17
C ALA A 63 4.83 8.04 3.73
N ALA A 64 5.02 7.14 2.77
CA ALA A 64 4.96 7.50 1.36
C ALA A 64 3.55 7.45 0.80
N LEU A 65 2.64 6.78 1.49
CA LEU A 65 1.28 6.58 1.00
C LEU A 65 0.31 7.51 1.71
N ASP A 66 -0.79 7.77 1.03
CA ASP A 66 -1.80 8.69 1.53
C ASP A 66 -2.50 8.08 2.75
N PRO A 67 -2.39 8.69 3.92
CA PRO A 67 -3.01 8.14 5.12
C PRO A 67 -4.53 8.18 5.07
N ALA A 68 -5.10 8.95 4.16
CA ALA A 68 -6.54 8.93 3.97
C ALA A 68 -6.99 7.68 3.22
N ARG A 69 -6.07 6.98 2.59
CA ARG A 69 -6.42 5.80 1.82
C ARG A 69 -5.98 4.52 2.46
N PHE A 70 -4.87 4.56 3.20
CA PHE A 70 -4.30 3.35 3.79
C PHE A 70 -4.39 3.39 5.28
N PHE A 71 -4.85 2.32 5.88
CA PHE A 71 -5.00 2.21 7.31
C PHE A 71 -4.16 1.06 7.84
N ARG A 72 -3.51 1.30 8.94
CA ARG A 72 -2.76 0.23 9.60
C ARG A 72 -3.73 -0.62 10.41
N ILE A 73 -3.81 -1.88 10.09
CA ILE A 73 -4.71 -2.77 10.82
C ILE A 73 -3.98 -3.59 11.87
N ASN A 74 -2.66 -3.72 11.72
CA ASN A 74 -1.86 -4.32 12.79
C ASN A 74 -0.42 -3.93 12.50
N ARG A 75 0.52 -4.47 13.26
CA ARG A 75 1.88 -4.02 13.15
C ARG A 75 2.54 -4.38 11.81
N SER A 76 1.98 -5.32 11.09
CA SER A 76 2.58 -5.79 9.85
C SER A 76 1.79 -5.51 8.60
N GLU A 77 0.62 -4.89 8.71
CA GLU A 77 -0.25 -4.76 7.56
C GLU A 77 -0.94 -3.43 7.45
N LEU A 78 -1.00 -2.93 6.22
CA LEU A 78 -1.75 -1.73 5.87
C LEU A 78 -2.76 -2.12 4.81
N VAL A 79 -4.00 -1.65 4.91
CA VAL A 79 -5.01 -1.93 3.90
C VAL A 79 -5.48 -0.65 3.25
N GLN A 80 -5.86 -0.73 1.99
CA GLN A 80 -6.42 0.42 1.30
C GLN A 80 -7.92 0.44 1.52
N GLY A 81 -8.40 1.54 2.05
CA GLY A 81 -9.78 1.64 2.50
C GLY A 81 -10.80 1.42 1.42
N VAL A 82 -10.50 1.82 0.20
CA VAL A 82 -11.44 1.67 -0.91
C VAL A 82 -11.71 0.19 -1.19
N HIS A 83 -10.82 -0.71 -0.77
CA HIS A 83 -11.00 -2.14 -0.99
C HIS A 83 -11.36 -2.89 0.28
N ILE A 84 -11.70 -2.17 1.33
CA ILE A 84 -11.89 -2.81 2.62
C ILE A 84 -13.03 -3.82 2.65
N GLN A 85 -14.03 -3.59 1.85
CA GLN A 85 -15.16 -4.49 1.78
C GLN A 85 -14.75 -5.86 1.28
N ARG A 86 -13.90 -5.89 0.27
CA ARG A 86 -13.41 -7.13 -0.26
C ARG A 86 -12.56 -7.84 0.77
N LEU A 87 -11.71 -7.08 1.43
CA LEU A 87 -10.82 -7.62 2.43
C LEU A 87 -11.59 -8.15 3.63
N GLU A 88 -12.64 -7.45 3.98
CA GLU A 88 -13.48 -7.86 5.08
C GLU A 88 -14.13 -9.20 4.83
N ARG A 89 -14.63 -9.40 3.61
CA ARG A 89 -15.22 -10.67 3.25
C ARG A 89 -14.23 -11.80 3.32
N TYR A 90 -13.01 -11.53 2.91
CA TYR A 90 -11.94 -12.50 2.96
C TYR A 90 -11.57 -12.82 4.40
N CYS A 91 -11.48 -11.82 5.23
CA CYS A 91 -11.09 -12.00 6.62
C CYS A 91 -12.13 -12.71 7.46
N LYS A 92 -13.37 -12.60 7.10
CA LYS A 92 -14.42 -13.28 7.84
C LYS A 92 -14.26 -14.77 7.81
N ASN A 93 -13.61 -15.27 6.79
CA ASN A 93 -13.41 -16.71 6.68
C ASN A 93 -12.19 -17.17 7.47
N THR A 94 -11.32 -16.25 7.81
CA THR A 94 -10.10 -16.64 8.50
C THR A 94 -10.09 -16.19 9.95
N LEU A 95 -10.82 -15.13 10.25
CA LEU A 95 -10.86 -14.61 11.60
C LEU A 95 -12.12 -15.09 12.25
N THR A 96 -11.96 -15.87 13.25
CA THR A 96 -13.08 -16.29 13.99
C THR A 96 -13.15 -15.41 15.19
N LEU A 97 -14.04 -14.55 15.19
CA LEU A 97 -14.13 -13.62 16.30
C LEU A 97 -15.27 -13.95 17.20
#